data_ccfdc2a37e365bfc0d032f8fbbac41a9
#
_entry.id   ccfdc2a37e365bfc0d032f8fbbac41a9
#
_cell.length_a   1.000
_cell.length_b   1.000
_cell.length_c   1.000
_cell.angle_alpha   90.00
_cell.angle_beta   90.00
_cell.angle_gamma   90.00
#
_symmetry.space_group_name_H-M   'P 1'
#
loop_
_entity.id
_entity.type
_entity.pdbx_description
1 polymer ?
#
loop_
_entity_poly.entity_id
_entity_poly.type
_entity_poly.pdbx_seq_one_letter_code
_entity_poly.pdbx_strand_id
1 'polypeptide(L)'
;MAAAPRHLLLCATRKAAAALSELVEAWRSASVRVELEYFTGATPDVAALVGEHDTLDAALLVSWARRAPGTVLPAPLVRRRDGARVPIAWLPFRDTASLHRFAATAARVQRRAGNRRAVALLGQWLPNYLRVSDRMRWLAHEGGVRAFRWTGDAITRESMIDALGCGLGLGLYVGHGRPMGWVGYHGVRAHHFHEPEPGIARRSTREPMGAILSLCCRTASRKRVGMSYAESLPLLGVAAASFGAVGDTLHSDNTRWAVGVCSALAAGASTVGELLVRAAPASPTALESYRLIGDPLAPLGTDERSLRRAQRVRTYA
;
A
#
# COMPACT_ATOMS: atom_id res chain seq x y z
N MET A 1 -4.27 26.41 -14.00
CA MET A 1 -5.56 25.70 -13.86
C MET A 1 -5.50 24.81 -12.64
N ALA A 2 -6.44 24.90 -11.70
CA ALA A 2 -6.55 23.95 -10.60
C ALA A 2 -6.91 22.56 -11.20
N ALA A 3 -6.26 21.49 -10.71
CA ALA A 3 -6.62 20.14 -11.12
C ALA A 3 -8.08 19.84 -10.70
N ALA A 4 -8.81 19.11 -11.54
CA ALA A 4 -10.16 18.67 -11.18
C ALA A 4 -10.12 17.87 -9.87
N PRO A 5 -11.14 18.03 -8.99
CA PRO A 5 -11.20 17.27 -7.75
C PRO A 5 -11.28 15.77 -8.06
N ARG A 6 -10.51 14.97 -7.33
CA ARG A 6 -10.58 13.49 -7.44
C ARG A 6 -11.91 12.99 -6.91
N HIS A 7 -12.40 11.88 -7.45
CA HIS A 7 -13.66 11.27 -7.06
C HIS A 7 -13.43 9.86 -6.50
N LEU A 8 -13.80 9.64 -5.23
CA LEU A 8 -13.66 8.37 -4.51
C LEU A 8 -15.04 7.80 -4.16
N LEU A 9 -15.28 6.55 -4.53
CA LEU A 9 -16.41 5.77 -4.03
C LEU A 9 -16.00 5.01 -2.76
N LEU A 10 -16.68 5.28 -1.63
CA LEU A 10 -16.50 4.56 -0.37
C LEU A 10 -17.69 3.63 -0.11
N CYS A 11 -17.50 2.32 -0.29
CA CYS A 11 -18.50 1.30 0.01
C CYS A 11 -18.29 0.78 1.43
N ALA A 12 -19.22 1.04 2.34
CA ALA A 12 -19.10 0.67 3.75
C ALA A 12 -20.45 0.50 4.44
N THR A 13 -20.51 -0.22 5.55
CA THR A 13 -21.65 -0.10 6.47
C THR A 13 -21.63 1.29 7.13
N ARG A 14 -22.81 1.79 7.56
CA ARG A 14 -22.90 3.10 8.28
C ARG A 14 -21.93 3.18 9.46
N LYS A 15 -21.80 2.11 10.25
CA LYS A 15 -20.89 2.02 11.40
C LYS A 15 -19.42 2.10 10.96
N ALA A 16 -19.03 1.42 9.89
CA ALA A 16 -17.68 1.46 9.37
C ALA A 16 -17.34 2.83 8.77
N ALA A 17 -18.26 3.45 8.02
CA ALA A 17 -18.08 4.80 7.49
C ALA A 17 -17.90 5.84 8.60
N ALA A 18 -18.68 5.74 9.70
CA ALA A 18 -18.52 6.61 10.86
C ALA A 18 -17.13 6.46 11.52
N ALA A 19 -16.60 5.24 11.60
CA ALA A 19 -15.26 4.99 12.13
C ALA A 19 -14.13 5.53 11.23
N LEU A 20 -14.42 5.82 9.97
CA LEU A 20 -13.50 6.42 9.00
C LEU A 20 -13.63 7.94 8.89
N SER A 21 -14.44 8.61 9.73
CA SER A 21 -14.73 10.04 9.62
C SER A 21 -13.48 10.92 9.50
N GLU A 22 -12.45 10.66 10.31
CA GLU A 22 -11.19 11.41 10.26
C GLU A 22 -10.48 11.31 8.88
N LEU A 23 -10.50 10.14 8.26
CA LEU A 23 -9.94 9.95 6.92
C LEU A 23 -10.81 10.60 5.85
N VAL A 24 -12.13 10.51 5.97
CA VAL A 24 -13.07 11.18 5.06
C VAL A 24 -12.88 12.69 5.09
N GLU A 25 -12.69 13.28 6.26
CA GLU A 25 -12.37 14.70 6.41
C GLU A 25 -11.01 15.05 5.78
N ALA A 26 -9.99 14.21 5.95
CA ALA A 26 -8.68 14.41 5.34
C ALA A 26 -8.76 14.36 3.81
N TRP A 27 -9.53 13.44 3.22
CA TRP A 27 -9.77 13.40 1.77
C TRP A 27 -10.48 14.65 1.28
N ARG A 28 -11.57 15.08 1.96
CA ARG A 28 -12.30 16.31 1.60
C ARG A 28 -11.41 17.54 1.66
N SER A 29 -10.57 17.65 2.69
CA SER A 29 -9.58 18.72 2.83
C SER A 29 -8.53 18.71 1.70
N ALA A 30 -8.26 17.55 1.12
CA ALA A 30 -7.40 17.36 -0.06
C ALA A 30 -8.16 17.50 -1.40
N SER A 31 -9.35 18.10 -1.39
CA SER A 31 -10.21 18.30 -2.57
C SER A 31 -10.66 16.97 -3.23
N VAL A 32 -10.89 15.94 -2.44
CA VAL A 32 -11.48 14.69 -2.91
C VAL A 32 -12.99 14.72 -2.69
N ARG A 33 -13.76 14.52 -3.75
CA ARG A 33 -15.19 14.25 -3.67
C ARG A 33 -15.36 12.80 -3.19
N VAL A 34 -15.99 12.61 -2.02
CA VAL A 34 -16.27 11.28 -1.46
C VAL A 34 -17.74 10.96 -1.64
N GLU A 35 -18.04 9.96 -2.44
CA GLU A 35 -19.34 9.35 -2.60
C GLU A 35 -19.46 8.13 -1.69
N LEU A 36 -20.59 8.02 -0.96
CA LEU A 36 -20.80 6.99 0.05
C LEU A 36 -21.86 6.01 -0.44
N GLU A 37 -21.46 4.76 -0.62
CA GLU A 37 -22.37 3.66 -0.89
C GLU A 37 -22.53 2.80 0.37
N TYR A 38 -23.71 2.82 0.96
CA TYR A 38 -23.98 2.06 2.18
C TYR A 38 -24.60 0.71 1.87
N PHE A 39 -24.06 -0.34 2.49
CA PHE A 39 -24.63 -1.67 2.41
C PHE A 39 -24.93 -2.27 3.79
N THR A 40 -25.89 -3.20 3.81
CA THR A 40 -26.24 -4.04 4.96
C THR A 40 -26.23 -5.49 4.51
N GLY A 41 -25.64 -6.39 5.30
CA GLY A 41 -25.58 -7.82 4.95
C GLY A 41 -24.45 -8.14 3.97
N ALA A 42 -24.80 -8.56 2.76
CA ALA A 42 -23.82 -8.98 1.75
C ALA A 42 -22.97 -7.79 1.26
N THR A 43 -21.68 -8.06 1.05
CA THR A 43 -20.74 -7.10 0.46
C THR A 43 -21.10 -6.85 -1.01
N PRO A 44 -21.24 -5.60 -1.47
CA PRO A 44 -21.57 -5.30 -2.85
C PRO A 44 -20.44 -5.71 -3.81
N ASP A 45 -20.78 -5.97 -5.05
CA ASP A 45 -19.80 -6.09 -6.12
C ASP A 45 -19.30 -4.69 -6.52
N VAL A 46 -18.20 -4.29 -5.89
CA VAL A 46 -17.61 -2.96 -6.13
C VAL A 46 -17.09 -2.83 -7.56
N ALA A 47 -16.70 -3.93 -8.22
CA ALA A 47 -16.25 -3.88 -9.61
C ALA A 47 -17.42 -3.54 -10.55
N ALA A 48 -18.62 -4.10 -10.30
CA ALA A 48 -19.82 -3.73 -11.03
C ALA A 48 -20.20 -2.27 -10.78
N LEU A 49 -20.20 -1.81 -9.51
CA LEU A 49 -20.48 -0.40 -9.19
C LEU A 49 -19.54 0.55 -9.92
N VAL A 50 -18.23 0.29 -9.89
CA VAL A 50 -17.23 1.12 -10.61
C VAL A 50 -17.51 1.10 -12.13
N GLY A 51 -17.93 -0.04 -12.68
CA GLY A 51 -18.28 -0.19 -14.09
C GLY A 51 -19.42 0.71 -14.56
N GLU A 52 -20.29 1.16 -13.65
CA GLU A 52 -21.43 2.03 -13.94
C GLU A 52 -21.08 3.53 -13.91
N HIS A 53 -19.93 3.89 -13.37
CA HIS A 53 -19.49 5.29 -13.26
C HIS A 53 -18.63 5.76 -14.44
N ASP A 54 -18.67 7.07 -14.71
CA ASP A 54 -17.86 7.73 -15.73
C ASP A 54 -16.72 8.58 -15.16
N THR A 55 -16.73 8.87 -13.83
CA THR A 55 -15.84 9.89 -13.24
C THR A 55 -15.04 9.42 -12.02
N LEU A 56 -15.17 8.15 -11.61
CA LEU A 56 -14.44 7.65 -10.44
C LEU A 56 -12.93 7.55 -10.70
N ASP A 57 -12.15 8.04 -9.76
CA ASP A 57 -10.69 7.92 -9.74
C ASP A 57 -10.20 6.78 -8.85
N ALA A 58 -11.01 6.37 -7.85
CA ALA A 58 -10.71 5.25 -6.96
C ALA A 58 -11.97 4.71 -6.29
N ALA A 59 -11.91 3.46 -5.80
CA ALA A 59 -12.93 2.91 -4.91
C ALA A 59 -12.29 2.22 -3.70
N LEU A 60 -12.96 2.32 -2.55
CA LEU A 60 -12.58 1.65 -1.31
C LEU A 60 -13.76 0.84 -0.76
N LEU A 61 -13.59 -0.47 -0.67
CA LEU A 61 -14.51 -1.37 0.02
C LEU A 61 -14.05 -1.58 1.47
N VAL A 62 -14.94 -1.35 2.44
CA VAL A 62 -14.67 -1.58 3.86
C VAL A 62 -15.62 -2.65 4.38
N SER A 63 -15.10 -3.80 4.76
CA SER A 63 -15.91 -4.94 5.18
C SER A 63 -15.29 -5.70 6.35
N TRP A 64 -16.12 -6.50 7.04
CA TRP A 64 -15.62 -7.41 8.07
C TRP A 64 -14.56 -8.35 7.49
N ALA A 65 -13.55 -8.66 8.31
CA ALA A 65 -12.46 -9.56 7.94
C ALA A 65 -12.93 -11.00 7.62
N ARG A 66 -14.03 -11.44 8.20
CA ARG A 66 -14.69 -12.69 7.81
C ARG A 66 -15.38 -12.48 6.47
N ARG A 67 -14.97 -13.22 5.48
CA ARG A 67 -15.65 -13.28 4.18
C ARG A 67 -16.76 -14.31 4.26
N ALA A 68 -17.90 -14.00 3.69
CA ALA A 68 -18.86 -15.03 3.37
C ALA A 68 -18.22 -16.04 2.39
N PRO A 69 -18.56 -17.34 2.47
CA PRO A 69 -18.14 -18.29 1.46
C PRO A 69 -18.51 -17.78 0.06
N GLY A 70 -17.57 -17.84 -0.88
CA GLY A 70 -17.79 -17.38 -2.26
C GLY A 70 -17.53 -15.90 -2.53
N THR A 71 -17.23 -15.07 -1.52
CA THR A 71 -16.86 -13.67 -1.76
C THR A 71 -15.53 -13.59 -2.51
N VAL A 72 -15.57 -13.08 -3.73
CA VAL A 72 -14.39 -12.79 -4.54
C VAL A 72 -13.97 -11.35 -4.28
N LEU A 73 -12.73 -11.14 -3.85
CA LEU A 73 -12.18 -9.79 -3.76
C LEU A 73 -11.85 -9.29 -5.16
N PRO A 74 -12.20 -8.04 -5.48
CA PRO A 74 -11.91 -7.48 -6.80
C PRO A 74 -10.40 -7.43 -7.06
N ALA A 75 -10.03 -7.54 -8.33
CA ALA A 75 -8.69 -7.20 -8.79
C ALA A 75 -8.36 -5.75 -8.41
N PRO A 76 -7.08 -5.37 -8.26
CA PRO A 76 -6.72 -4.03 -7.80
C PRO A 76 -7.07 -2.93 -8.79
N LEU A 77 -7.36 -3.29 -10.04
CA LEU A 77 -7.75 -2.38 -11.12
C LEU A 77 -8.93 -2.96 -11.88
N VAL A 78 -9.97 -2.18 -12.02
CA VAL A 78 -11.14 -2.50 -12.87
C VAL A 78 -11.35 -1.40 -13.91
N ARG A 79 -12.17 -1.69 -14.93
CA ARG A 79 -12.55 -0.70 -15.92
C ARG A 79 -13.87 -0.06 -15.53
N ARG A 80 -13.94 1.26 -15.59
CA ARG A 80 -15.20 2.00 -15.55
C ARG A 80 -15.82 2.06 -16.95
N ARG A 81 -17.00 2.65 -17.09
CA ARG A 81 -17.81 2.67 -18.33
C ARG A 81 -17.03 3.23 -19.55
N ASP A 82 -16.23 4.28 -19.36
CA ASP A 82 -15.41 4.89 -20.43
C ASP A 82 -14.13 4.08 -20.77
N GLY A 83 -13.92 2.92 -20.15
CA GLY A 83 -12.77 2.06 -20.35
C GLY A 83 -11.52 2.43 -19.52
N ALA A 84 -11.53 3.54 -18.82
CA ALA A 84 -10.40 3.91 -17.94
C ALA A 84 -10.25 2.91 -16.77
N ARG A 85 -9.01 2.65 -16.38
CA ARG A 85 -8.71 1.81 -15.22
C ARG A 85 -8.86 2.60 -13.92
N VAL A 86 -9.57 2.04 -12.96
CA VAL A 86 -9.80 2.58 -11.63
C VAL A 86 -9.22 1.65 -10.58
N PRO A 87 -8.41 2.14 -9.64
CA PRO A 87 -7.91 1.34 -8.52
C PRO A 87 -9.04 1.04 -7.54
N ILE A 88 -9.18 -0.24 -7.19
CA ILE A 88 -10.06 -0.71 -6.11
C ILE A 88 -9.21 -1.19 -4.95
N ALA A 89 -9.40 -0.59 -3.80
CA ALA A 89 -8.82 -1.05 -2.55
C ALA A 89 -9.86 -1.76 -1.68
N TRP A 90 -9.40 -2.68 -0.88
CA TRP A 90 -10.19 -3.32 0.14
C TRP A 90 -9.57 -3.09 1.52
N LEU A 91 -10.39 -2.75 2.51
CA LEU A 91 -9.98 -2.63 3.90
C LEU A 91 -10.77 -3.63 4.73
N PRO A 92 -10.18 -4.78 5.08
CA PRO A 92 -10.78 -5.69 6.03
C PRO A 92 -10.58 -5.16 7.44
N PHE A 93 -11.54 -5.38 8.34
CA PHE A 93 -11.38 -5.06 9.76
C PHE A 93 -12.01 -6.14 10.63
N ARG A 94 -11.54 -6.28 11.87
CA ARG A 94 -12.07 -7.24 12.86
C ARG A 94 -12.79 -6.55 14.02
N ASP A 95 -12.44 -5.32 14.27
CA ASP A 95 -12.98 -4.50 15.35
C ASP A 95 -12.92 -3.03 14.96
N THR A 96 -13.74 -2.24 15.61
CA THR A 96 -13.83 -0.79 15.36
C THR A 96 -12.54 -0.06 15.75
N ALA A 97 -11.81 -0.55 16.75
CA ALA A 97 -10.57 0.10 17.21
C ALA A 97 -9.47 0.01 16.15
N SER A 98 -9.34 -1.14 15.46
CA SER A 98 -8.40 -1.27 14.33
C SER A 98 -8.78 -0.35 13.16
N LEU A 99 -10.08 -0.16 12.93
CA LEU A 99 -10.57 0.73 11.87
C LEU A 99 -10.29 2.21 12.20
N HIS A 100 -10.51 2.64 13.45
CA HIS A 100 -10.14 3.99 13.90
C HIS A 100 -8.63 4.23 13.80
N ARG A 101 -7.81 3.24 14.21
CA ARG A 101 -6.34 3.33 14.07
C ARG A 101 -5.92 3.50 12.62
N PHE A 102 -6.52 2.73 11.73
CA PHE A 102 -6.29 2.89 10.30
C PHE A 102 -6.68 4.29 9.83
N ALA A 103 -7.89 4.77 10.19
CA ALA A 103 -8.38 6.09 9.79
C ALA A 103 -7.44 7.20 10.23
N ALA A 104 -7.00 7.19 11.50
CA ALA A 104 -6.03 8.16 12.03
C ALA A 104 -4.68 8.09 11.29
N THR A 105 -4.20 6.87 11.00
CA THR A 105 -2.95 6.66 10.26
C THR A 105 -3.03 7.20 8.84
N ALA A 106 -4.06 6.82 8.09
CA ALA A 106 -4.25 7.24 6.71
C ALA A 106 -4.52 8.75 6.62
N ALA A 107 -5.32 9.32 7.53
CA ALA A 107 -5.53 10.75 7.62
C ALA A 107 -4.24 11.53 7.89
N ARG A 108 -3.35 11.02 8.76
CA ARG A 108 -2.03 11.61 9.00
C ARG A 108 -1.16 11.59 7.74
N VAL A 109 -1.20 10.49 6.98
CA VAL A 109 -0.50 10.40 5.69
C VAL A 109 -1.09 11.37 4.67
N GLN A 110 -2.42 11.50 4.59
CA GLN A 110 -3.10 12.45 3.70
C GLN A 110 -2.73 13.91 4.01
N ARG A 111 -2.67 14.28 5.29
CA ARG A 111 -2.31 15.65 5.73
C ARG A 111 -0.83 15.95 5.63
N ARG A 112 0.02 14.94 5.41
CA ARG A 112 1.47 15.13 5.30
C ARG A 112 1.80 15.91 4.03
N ALA A 113 2.27 17.13 4.20
CA ALA A 113 2.79 17.92 3.09
C ALA A 113 4.12 17.34 2.61
N GLY A 114 4.13 16.76 1.42
CA GLY A 114 5.33 16.19 0.83
C GLY A 114 5.28 16.30 -0.70
N ASN A 115 6.28 16.97 -1.27
CA ASN A 115 6.43 17.13 -2.72
C ASN A 115 7.65 16.39 -3.29
N ARG A 116 8.46 15.78 -2.43
CA ARG A 116 9.63 15.02 -2.85
C ARG A 116 9.23 13.59 -3.21
N ARG A 117 9.85 13.05 -4.23
CA ARG A 117 9.70 11.66 -4.64
C ARG A 117 10.82 10.82 -4.05
N ALA A 118 10.44 9.84 -3.24
CA ALA A 118 11.39 8.92 -2.63
C ALA A 118 10.80 7.51 -2.51
N VAL A 119 11.67 6.50 -2.59
CA VAL A 119 11.29 5.09 -2.46
C VAL A 119 12.30 4.33 -1.60
N ALA A 120 11.78 3.51 -0.66
CA ALA A 120 12.55 2.49 0.01
C ALA A 120 12.55 1.20 -0.84
N LEU A 121 13.72 0.81 -1.33
CA LEU A 121 13.92 -0.44 -2.08
C LEU A 121 14.29 -1.54 -1.09
N LEU A 122 13.36 -2.46 -0.88
CA LEU A 122 13.47 -3.60 0.03
C LEU A 122 13.66 -4.87 -0.81
N GLY A 123 14.48 -5.79 -0.35
CA GLY A 123 14.70 -7.00 -1.12
C GLY A 123 15.33 -8.12 -0.32
N GLN A 124 15.02 -9.35 -0.72
CA GLN A 124 15.66 -10.52 -0.18
C GLN A 124 17.11 -10.62 -0.67
N TRP A 125 18.00 -11.09 0.19
CA TRP A 125 19.39 -11.32 -0.15
C TRP A 125 19.55 -12.57 -1.04
N LEU A 126 19.25 -12.41 -2.32
CA LEU A 126 19.51 -13.39 -3.38
C LEU A 126 19.87 -12.64 -4.66
N PRO A 127 20.83 -13.10 -5.48
CA PRO A 127 21.36 -12.37 -6.62
C PRO A 127 20.31 -11.89 -7.62
N ASN A 128 19.25 -12.67 -7.88
CA ASN A 128 18.17 -12.30 -8.79
C ASN A 128 17.34 -11.13 -8.26
N TYR A 129 17.06 -11.05 -6.95
CA TYR A 129 16.31 -9.96 -6.35
C TYR A 129 17.16 -8.70 -6.17
N LEU A 130 18.47 -8.88 -5.89
CA LEU A 130 19.41 -7.75 -5.83
C LEU A 130 19.53 -7.08 -7.20
N ARG A 131 19.63 -7.86 -8.29
CA ARG A 131 19.63 -7.30 -9.67
C ARG A 131 18.35 -6.52 -9.98
N VAL A 132 17.17 -7.01 -9.56
CA VAL A 132 15.91 -6.25 -9.70
C VAL A 132 15.97 -4.95 -8.91
N SER A 133 16.46 -5.00 -7.66
CA SER A 133 16.61 -3.83 -6.81
C SER A 133 17.57 -2.80 -7.40
N ASP A 134 18.69 -3.21 -7.97
CA ASP A 134 19.63 -2.32 -8.66
C ASP A 134 19.02 -1.70 -9.91
N ARG A 135 18.24 -2.45 -10.69
CA ARG A 135 17.51 -1.90 -11.84
C ARG A 135 16.48 -0.86 -11.39
N MET A 136 15.72 -1.13 -10.31
CA MET A 136 14.79 -0.17 -9.74
C MET A 136 15.48 1.10 -9.26
N ARG A 137 16.64 0.97 -8.59
CA ARG A 137 17.45 2.11 -8.15
C ARG A 137 17.88 2.99 -9.32
N TRP A 138 18.34 2.36 -10.39
CA TRP A 138 18.73 3.08 -11.60
C TRP A 138 17.53 3.83 -12.21
N LEU A 139 16.39 3.17 -12.41
CA LEU A 139 15.17 3.81 -12.95
C LEU A 139 14.69 4.97 -12.06
N ALA A 140 14.72 4.81 -10.75
CA ALA A 140 14.37 5.87 -9.82
C ALA A 140 15.30 7.08 -9.96
N HIS A 141 16.62 6.84 -10.03
CA HIS A 141 17.62 7.88 -10.19
C HIS A 141 17.42 8.66 -11.50
N GLU A 142 17.30 7.98 -12.64
CA GLU A 142 17.01 8.60 -13.95
C GLU A 142 15.75 9.46 -13.92
N GLY A 143 14.73 9.06 -13.16
CA GLY A 143 13.49 9.81 -12.97
C GLY A 143 13.53 10.90 -11.88
N GLY A 144 14.70 11.21 -11.32
CA GLY A 144 14.82 12.18 -10.23
C GLY A 144 14.15 11.76 -8.91
N VAL A 145 13.96 10.45 -8.71
CA VAL A 145 13.39 9.87 -7.49
C VAL A 145 14.53 9.41 -6.57
N ARG A 146 14.48 9.81 -5.31
CA ARG A 146 15.48 9.39 -4.33
C ARG A 146 15.21 7.96 -3.88
N ALA A 147 16.13 7.04 -4.16
CA ALA A 147 16.04 5.64 -3.76
C ALA A 147 16.92 5.35 -2.54
N PHE A 148 16.33 4.74 -1.51
CA PHE A 148 17.02 4.20 -0.35
C PHE A 148 17.09 2.68 -0.48
N ARG A 149 18.30 2.12 -0.64
CA ARG A 149 18.48 0.67 -0.76
C ARG A 149 18.63 0.05 0.62
N TRP A 150 17.55 -0.60 1.07
CA TRP A 150 17.48 -1.31 2.35
C TRP A 150 17.23 -2.81 2.11
N THR A 151 18.06 -3.42 1.27
CA THR A 151 18.01 -4.85 0.95
C THR A 151 18.66 -5.70 2.04
N GLY A 152 18.34 -6.99 2.11
CA GLY A 152 18.77 -7.88 3.20
C GLY A 152 20.28 -8.13 3.30
N ASP A 153 21.07 -7.69 2.32
CA ASP A 153 22.54 -7.63 2.36
C ASP A 153 23.06 -6.31 2.95
N ALA A 154 22.23 -5.29 3.01
CA ALA A 154 22.62 -3.93 3.40
C ALA A 154 22.11 -3.50 4.78
N ILE A 155 21.12 -4.20 5.33
CA ILE A 155 20.47 -3.79 6.58
C ILE A 155 19.89 -4.99 7.35
N THR A 156 19.92 -4.97 8.68
CA THR A 156 19.23 -5.99 9.50
C THR A 156 17.72 -5.84 9.44
N ARG A 157 17.00 -6.89 9.85
CA ARG A 157 15.53 -6.86 9.97
C ARG A 157 15.06 -5.73 10.90
N GLU A 158 15.66 -5.61 12.07
CA GLU A 158 15.30 -4.65 13.10
C GLU A 158 15.50 -3.21 12.60
N SER A 159 16.66 -2.94 11.99
CA SER A 159 16.96 -1.64 11.40
C SER A 159 16.06 -1.30 10.21
N MET A 160 15.68 -2.30 9.41
CA MET A 160 14.73 -2.12 8.30
C MET A 160 13.32 -1.80 8.82
N ILE A 161 12.85 -2.48 9.87
CA ILE A 161 11.55 -2.20 10.50
C ILE A 161 11.52 -0.78 11.07
N ASP A 162 12.59 -0.34 11.72
CA ASP A 162 12.72 1.04 12.20
C ASP A 162 12.77 2.04 11.03
N ALA A 163 13.47 1.70 9.96
CA ALA A 163 13.56 2.52 8.75
C ALA A 163 12.19 2.71 8.06
N LEU A 164 11.32 1.70 8.05
CA LEU A 164 9.95 1.85 7.56
C LEU A 164 9.14 2.85 8.39
N GLY A 165 9.53 3.14 9.62
CA GLY A 165 8.97 4.21 10.45
C GLY A 165 9.45 5.63 10.10
N CYS A 166 10.22 5.83 9.03
CA CYS A 166 10.70 7.15 8.60
C CYS A 166 9.62 8.03 7.95
N GLY A 167 8.50 7.44 7.47
CA GLY A 167 7.42 8.18 6.83
C GLY A 167 7.65 8.47 5.35
N LEU A 168 8.39 7.64 4.62
CA LEU A 168 8.51 7.76 3.16
C LEU A 168 7.16 7.51 2.47
N GLY A 169 6.98 8.07 1.27
CA GLY A 169 5.78 7.87 0.47
C GLY A 169 5.62 6.42 -0.02
N LEU A 170 6.73 5.73 -0.31
CA LEU A 170 6.68 4.39 -0.90
C LEU A 170 7.75 3.46 -0.36
N GLY A 171 7.36 2.22 -0.03
CA GLY A 171 8.24 1.08 0.17
C GLY A 171 7.94 -0.01 -0.85
N LEU A 172 8.96 -0.60 -1.46
CA LEU A 172 8.82 -1.61 -2.50
C LEU A 172 9.70 -2.82 -2.19
N TYR A 173 9.07 -3.94 -1.85
CA TYR A 173 9.75 -5.19 -1.55
C TYR A 173 9.72 -6.17 -2.73
N VAL A 174 10.87 -6.76 -3.05
CA VAL A 174 11.02 -7.88 -3.99
C VAL A 174 11.69 -9.06 -3.30
N GLY A 175 11.12 -10.26 -3.48
CA GLY A 175 11.65 -11.46 -2.81
C GLY A 175 10.63 -12.58 -2.76
N HIS A 176 10.86 -13.53 -1.86
CA HIS A 176 9.87 -14.55 -1.51
C HIS A 176 8.91 -14.01 -0.43
N GLY A 177 7.64 -14.41 -0.53
CA GLY A 177 6.59 -14.07 0.42
C GLY A 177 5.76 -15.28 0.87
N ARG A 178 5.08 -15.11 1.99
CA ARG A 178 4.15 -16.07 2.61
C ARG A 178 2.95 -15.30 3.17
N PRO A 179 1.83 -15.98 3.50
CA PRO A 179 0.69 -15.32 4.13
C PRO A 179 1.02 -14.52 5.40
N MET A 180 2.06 -14.94 6.12
CA MET A 180 2.50 -14.31 7.37
C MET A 180 3.50 -13.17 7.18
N GLY A 181 4.08 -12.99 5.97
CA GLY A 181 5.05 -11.93 5.72
C GLY A 181 6.11 -12.22 4.66
N TRP A 182 7.17 -11.43 4.68
CA TRP A 182 8.33 -11.59 3.79
C TRP A 182 9.27 -12.67 4.31
N VAL A 183 9.86 -13.43 3.40
CA VAL A 183 10.91 -14.42 3.72
C VAL A 183 12.28 -13.74 3.88
N GLY A 184 12.49 -12.62 3.19
CA GLY A 184 13.71 -11.82 3.35
C GLY A 184 13.94 -11.34 4.79
N TYR A 185 15.18 -10.92 5.11
CA TYR A 185 15.60 -10.45 6.44
C TYR A 185 15.38 -11.51 7.55
N HIS A 186 15.56 -12.80 7.25
CA HIS A 186 15.26 -13.91 8.15
C HIS A 186 13.80 -13.98 8.62
N GLY A 187 12.90 -13.47 7.80
CA GLY A 187 11.46 -13.44 8.02
C GLY A 187 10.95 -12.18 8.71
N VAL A 188 10.11 -11.44 8.00
CA VAL A 188 9.40 -10.25 8.52
C VAL A 188 7.93 -10.57 8.63
N ARG A 189 7.38 -10.50 9.83
CA ARG A 189 5.98 -10.79 10.15
C ARG A 189 5.28 -9.55 10.68
N ALA A 190 3.95 -9.53 10.63
CA ALA A 190 3.15 -8.40 11.10
C ALA A 190 3.43 -8.02 12.57
N HIS A 191 3.65 -9.00 13.45
CA HIS A 191 3.91 -8.73 14.87
C HIS A 191 5.25 -8.01 15.13
N HIS A 192 6.19 -8.02 14.20
CA HIS A 192 7.43 -7.24 14.33
C HIS A 192 7.21 -5.72 14.25
N PHE A 193 6.03 -5.29 13.79
CA PHE A 193 5.66 -3.87 13.72
C PHE A 193 4.85 -3.41 14.93
N HIS A 194 4.51 -4.29 15.88
CA HIS A 194 3.89 -3.88 17.12
C HIS A 194 4.84 -2.97 17.89
N GLU A 195 4.29 -1.96 18.54
CA GLU A 195 5.06 -1.15 19.46
C GLU A 195 5.55 -2.04 20.63
N PRO A 196 6.80 -1.88 21.10
CA PRO A 196 7.24 -2.55 22.29
C PRO A 196 6.35 -2.16 23.48
N GLU A 197 6.17 -3.08 24.42
CA GLU A 197 5.36 -2.85 25.63
C GLU A 197 5.76 -1.55 26.35
N PRO A 198 4.80 -0.85 27.00
CA PRO A 198 5.07 0.36 27.75
C PRO A 198 6.16 0.10 28.80
N GLY A 199 7.29 0.81 28.72
CA GLY A 199 8.44 0.65 29.63
C GLY A 199 9.76 0.38 28.93
N ILE A 200 9.77 -0.10 27.70
CA ILE A 200 10.98 -0.19 26.89
C ILE A 200 11.10 1.10 26.08
N ALA A 201 11.99 1.98 26.52
CA ALA A 201 12.20 3.30 25.95
C ALA A 201 12.79 3.25 24.54
N ARG A 202 11.97 2.94 23.53
CA ARG A 202 12.21 3.38 22.16
C ARG A 202 11.22 4.50 21.84
N ARG A 203 11.58 5.72 22.19
CA ARG A 203 10.92 6.95 21.72
C ARG A 203 11.17 7.15 20.21
N SER A 204 10.75 6.24 19.39
CA SER A 204 10.67 6.48 17.96
C SER A 204 9.20 6.80 17.65
N THR A 205 8.88 8.06 17.50
CA THR A 205 7.65 8.51 16.84
C THR A 205 7.69 7.99 15.41
N ARG A 206 7.24 6.75 15.22
CA ARG A 206 7.16 6.13 13.90
C ARG A 206 6.15 6.91 13.07
N GLU A 207 6.58 7.34 11.89
CA GLU A 207 5.72 7.94 10.90
C GLU A 207 5.30 6.87 9.88
N PRO A 208 4.00 6.72 9.59
CA PRO A 208 3.54 5.70 8.66
C PRO A 208 4.05 5.96 7.24
N MET A 209 4.30 4.90 6.50
CA MET A 209 4.54 4.95 5.07
C MET A 209 3.27 5.40 4.32
N GLY A 210 3.40 6.01 3.15
CA GLY A 210 2.28 6.19 2.24
C GLY A 210 1.74 4.84 1.78
N ALA A 211 2.58 4.04 1.13
CA ALA A 211 2.25 2.69 0.71
C ALA A 211 3.43 1.72 0.86
N ILE A 212 3.12 0.43 1.08
CA ILE A 212 4.08 -0.68 1.02
C ILE A 212 3.61 -1.70 -0.01
N LEU A 213 4.40 -1.90 -1.08
CA LEU A 213 4.13 -2.86 -2.13
C LEU A 213 5.01 -4.10 -1.95
N SER A 214 4.39 -5.26 -1.80
CA SER A 214 5.04 -6.56 -1.65
C SER A 214 4.96 -7.35 -2.95
N LEU A 215 5.97 -7.23 -3.81
CA LEU A 215 6.03 -7.94 -5.09
C LEU A 215 6.61 -9.34 -4.87
N CYS A 216 5.78 -10.21 -4.30
CA CYS A 216 6.11 -11.58 -3.91
C CYS A 216 4.84 -12.39 -3.67
N CYS A 217 4.99 -13.72 -3.54
CA CYS A 217 3.88 -14.65 -3.37
C CYS A 217 3.10 -14.41 -2.07
N ARG A 218 1.79 -14.59 -2.10
CA ARG A 218 0.87 -14.89 -0.99
C ARG A 218 0.80 -13.89 0.16
N THR A 219 1.37 -12.72 0.07
CA THR A 219 1.34 -11.73 1.19
C THR A 219 -0.06 -11.16 1.48
N ALA A 220 -1.00 -11.24 0.52
CA ALA A 220 -2.42 -10.95 0.72
C ALA A 220 -3.30 -12.21 0.84
N SER A 221 -2.69 -13.40 0.93
CA SER A 221 -3.40 -14.66 1.09
C SER A 221 -3.75 -14.92 2.56
N ARG A 222 -4.96 -15.40 2.82
CA ARG A 222 -5.40 -15.86 4.16
C ARG A 222 -5.20 -17.37 4.37
N LYS A 223 -4.44 -18.06 3.50
CA LYS A 223 -4.21 -19.48 3.65
C LYS A 223 -3.49 -19.77 4.96
N ARG A 224 -4.16 -20.48 5.88
CA ARG A 224 -3.68 -20.85 7.22
C ARG A 224 -3.36 -19.68 8.16
N VAL A 225 -3.90 -18.46 7.86
CA VAL A 225 -3.78 -17.30 8.74
C VAL A 225 -5.13 -16.58 8.83
N GLY A 226 -5.39 -15.97 9.97
CA GLY A 226 -6.64 -15.24 10.17
C GLY A 226 -6.69 -13.93 9.41
N MET A 227 -5.55 -13.21 9.32
CA MET A 227 -5.33 -12.04 8.47
C MET A 227 -4.00 -12.19 7.76
N SER A 228 -3.93 -11.79 6.51
CA SER A 228 -2.70 -11.81 5.75
C SER A 228 -1.76 -10.67 6.19
N TYR A 229 -0.49 -10.81 5.82
CA TYR A 229 0.51 -9.78 6.10
C TYR A 229 0.13 -8.43 5.50
N ALA A 230 -0.29 -8.40 4.24
CA ALA A 230 -0.67 -7.16 3.57
C ALA A 230 -1.90 -6.50 4.23
N GLU A 231 -2.87 -7.28 4.73
CA GLU A 231 -4.03 -6.75 5.47
C GLU A 231 -3.62 -6.16 6.83
N SER A 232 -2.60 -6.73 7.44
CA SER A 232 -2.15 -6.30 8.77
C SER A 232 -1.42 -4.96 8.75
N LEU A 233 -0.68 -4.62 7.68
CA LEU A 233 0.13 -3.41 7.62
C LEU A 233 -0.67 -2.11 7.81
N PRO A 234 -1.80 -1.87 7.10
CA PRO A 234 -2.62 -0.69 7.32
C PRO A 234 -3.28 -0.67 8.72
N LEU A 235 -3.78 -1.82 9.18
CA LEU A 235 -4.48 -1.92 10.47
C LEU A 235 -3.56 -1.75 11.69
N LEU A 236 -2.25 -2.00 11.53
CA LEU A 236 -1.21 -1.74 12.53
C LEU A 236 -0.65 -0.32 12.46
N GLY A 237 -1.08 0.48 11.50
CA GLY A 237 -0.58 1.84 11.34
C GLY A 237 0.83 1.93 10.73
N VAL A 238 1.30 0.89 10.05
CA VAL A 238 2.62 0.87 9.39
C VAL A 238 2.61 1.67 8.08
N ALA A 239 1.51 1.59 7.34
CA ALA A 239 1.30 2.31 6.09
C ALA A 239 -0.17 2.67 5.90
N ALA A 240 -0.48 3.69 5.09
CA ALA A 240 -1.87 3.99 4.72
C ALA A 240 -2.42 2.99 3.70
N ALA A 241 -1.55 2.41 2.86
CA ALA A 241 -1.93 1.38 1.91
C ALA A 241 -0.88 0.27 1.83
N SER A 242 -1.31 -0.92 1.44
CA SER A 242 -0.44 -2.04 1.11
C SER A 242 -0.92 -2.75 -0.16
N PHE A 243 0.01 -3.40 -0.84
CA PHE A 243 -0.24 -4.17 -2.06
C PHE A 243 0.44 -5.52 -1.94
N GLY A 244 -0.29 -6.61 -2.20
CA GLY A 244 0.23 -7.96 -2.04
C GLY A 244 -0.52 -8.99 -2.86
N ALA A 245 0.11 -10.14 -3.12
CA ALA A 245 -0.46 -11.21 -3.91
C ALA A 245 -1.33 -12.16 -3.07
N VAL A 246 -2.44 -12.63 -3.64
CA VAL A 246 -3.34 -13.64 -3.03
C VAL A 246 -2.89 -15.08 -3.27
N GLY A 247 -2.08 -15.30 -4.30
CA GLY A 247 -1.55 -16.60 -4.71
C GLY A 247 -0.06 -16.56 -4.99
N ASP A 248 0.42 -17.61 -5.63
CA ASP A 248 1.78 -17.62 -6.16
C ASP A 248 1.90 -16.70 -7.37
N THR A 249 3.06 -16.07 -7.50
CA THR A 249 3.36 -15.12 -8.56
C THR A 249 4.63 -15.56 -9.29
N LEU A 250 4.71 -15.22 -10.57
CA LEU A 250 5.91 -15.46 -11.37
C LEU A 250 6.93 -14.33 -11.10
N HIS A 251 8.21 -14.72 -11.08
CA HIS A 251 9.30 -13.72 -10.95
C HIS A 251 9.26 -12.68 -12.06
N SER A 252 8.91 -13.08 -13.28
CA SER A 252 8.76 -12.18 -14.43
C SER A 252 7.67 -11.12 -14.21
N ASP A 253 6.52 -11.52 -13.62
CA ASP A 253 5.43 -10.60 -13.33
C ASP A 253 5.78 -9.63 -12.21
N ASN A 254 6.45 -10.13 -11.15
CA ASN A 254 6.97 -9.29 -10.07
C ASN A 254 7.98 -8.26 -10.59
N THR A 255 8.85 -8.66 -11.52
CA THR A 255 9.82 -7.76 -12.16
C THR A 255 9.13 -6.71 -13.03
N ARG A 256 8.10 -7.09 -13.80
CA ARG A 256 7.30 -6.14 -14.59
C ARG A 256 6.62 -5.11 -13.70
N TRP A 257 6.01 -5.53 -12.58
CA TRP A 257 5.47 -4.63 -11.59
C TRP A 257 6.54 -3.70 -11.01
N ALA A 258 7.70 -4.22 -10.61
CA ALA A 258 8.79 -3.45 -10.04
C ALA A 258 9.27 -2.34 -10.99
N VAL A 259 9.51 -2.68 -12.25
CA VAL A 259 9.93 -1.72 -13.28
C VAL A 259 8.82 -0.69 -13.53
N GLY A 260 7.56 -1.15 -13.70
CA GLY A 260 6.42 -0.29 -13.93
C GLY A 260 6.19 0.71 -12.79
N VAL A 261 6.30 0.26 -11.54
CA VAL A 261 6.16 1.12 -10.34
C VAL A 261 7.25 2.21 -10.31
N CYS A 262 8.52 1.86 -10.56
CA CYS A 262 9.60 2.84 -10.60
C CYS A 262 9.41 3.85 -11.73
N SER A 263 9.00 3.39 -12.92
CA SER A 263 8.73 4.27 -14.07
C SER A 263 7.52 5.18 -13.80
N ALA A 264 6.44 4.67 -13.21
CA ALA A 264 5.26 5.47 -12.88
C ALA A 264 5.56 6.52 -11.80
N LEU A 265 6.37 6.17 -10.79
CA LEU A 265 6.81 7.11 -9.75
C LEU A 265 7.70 8.21 -10.36
N ALA A 266 8.61 7.87 -11.25
CA ALA A 266 9.45 8.80 -12.00
C ALA A 266 8.59 9.74 -12.87
N ALA A 267 7.54 9.22 -13.51
CA ALA A 267 6.58 9.99 -14.29
C ALA A 267 5.61 10.84 -13.45
N GLY A 268 5.79 10.90 -12.12
CA GLY A 268 5.05 11.81 -11.23
C GLY A 268 3.74 11.27 -10.69
N ALA A 269 3.55 9.94 -10.62
CA ALA A 269 2.40 9.38 -9.93
C ALA A 269 2.33 9.90 -8.48
N SER A 270 1.19 10.44 -8.09
CA SER A 270 1.01 11.16 -6.83
C SER A 270 0.34 10.36 -5.73
N THR A 271 -0.45 9.33 -6.10
CA THR A 271 -1.10 8.39 -5.17
C THR A 271 -0.78 6.95 -5.52
N VAL A 272 -0.99 6.05 -4.56
CA VAL A 272 -0.76 4.61 -4.79
C VAL A 272 -1.69 4.07 -5.88
N GLY A 273 -2.95 4.50 -5.94
CA GLY A 273 -3.87 4.10 -6.99
C GLY A 273 -3.40 4.53 -8.38
N GLU A 274 -3.03 5.80 -8.55
CA GLU A 274 -2.45 6.32 -9.79
C GLU A 274 -1.17 5.58 -10.19
N LEU A 275 -0.31 5.30 -9.20
CA LEU A 275 0.90 4.51 -9.39
C LEU A 275 0.58 3.13 -9.99
N LEU A 276 -0.40 2.42 -9.42
CA LEU A 276 -0.79 1.09 -9.90
C LEU A 276 -1.41 1.14 -11.29
N VAL A 277 -2.25 2.14 -11.59
CA VAL A 277 -2.83 2.32 -12.93
C VAL A 277 -1.74 2.49 -13.99
N ARG A 278 -0.75 3.34 -13.71
CA ARG A 278 0.37 3.63 -14.63
C ARG A 278 1.38 2.47 -14.71
N ALA A 279 1.59 1.75 -13.61
CA ALA A 279 2.52 0.63 -13.52
C ALA A 279 1.95 -0.68 -14.06
N ALA A 280 0.62 -0.76 -14.28
CA ALA A 280 -0.07 -2.01 -14.54
C ALA A 280 0.52 -2.74 -15.75
N PRO A 281 1.03 -3.98 -15.55
CA PRO A 281 1.51 -4.79 -16.65
C PRO A 281 0.35 -5.15 -17.61
N ALA A 282 0.70 -5.43 -18.86
CA ALA A 282 -0.28 -5.86 -19.84
C ALA A 282 -0.88 -7.25 -19.55
N SER A 283 -0.21 -8.05 -18.71
CA SER A 283 -0.67 -9.40 -18.38
C SER A 283 -1.88 -9.37 -17.43
N PRO A 284 -3.05 -9.91 -17.82
CA PRO A 284 -4.20 -10.03 -16.93
C PRO A 284 -3.90 -10.84 -15.68
N THR A 285 -3.18 -11.95 -15.80
CA THR A 285 -2.80 -12.81 -14.68
C THR A 285 -2.01 -12.07 -13.61
N ALA A 286 -1.09 -11.19 -14.02
CA ALA A 286 -0.34 -10.37 -13.07
C ALA A 286 -1.23 -9.36 -12.33
N LEU A 287 -2.28 -8.84 -12.98
CA LEU A 287 -3.26 -7.94 -12.33
C LEU A 287 -4.15 -8.71 -11.35
N GLU A 288 -4.65 -9.88 -11.73
CA GLU A 288 -5.56 -10.68 -10.93
C GLU A 288 -4.91 -11.26 -9.66
N SER A 289 -3.60 -11.50 -9.71
CA SER A 289 -2.85 -12.07 -8.59
C SER A 289 -2.72 -11.15 -7.38
N TYR A 290 -2.87 -9.83 -7.55
CA TYR A 290 -2.63 -8.85 -6.50
C TYR A 290 -3.90 -8.19 -5.96
N ARG A 291 -3.79 -7.61 -4.75
CA ARG A 291 -4.85 -6.80 -4.11
C ARG A 291 -4.24 -5.53 -3.53
N LEU A 292 -4.97 -4.43 -3.67
CA LEU A 292 -4.70 -3.18 -2.98
C LEU A 292 -5.52 -3.15 -1.69
N ILE A 293 -4.89 -2.82 -0.57
CA ILE A 293 -5.50 -2.84 0.76
C ILE A 293 -5.24 -1.50 1.43
N GLY A 294 -6.27 -0.90 2.03
CA GLY A 294 -6.19 0.40 2.69
C GLY A 294 -6.58 1.56 1.78
N ASP A 295 -5.94 2.70 1.93
CA ASP A 295 -6.30 3.94 1.23
C ASP A 295 -5.81 3.95 -0.24
N PRO A 296 -6.69 3.87 -1.25
CA PRO A 296 -6.28 3.89 -2.66
C PRO A 296 -5.74 5.27 -3.11
N LEU A 297 -6.05 6.32 -2.36
CA LEU A 297 -5.57 7.68 -2.60
C LEU A 297 -4.37 8.06 -1.71
N ALA A 298 -3.75 7.09 -1.00
CA ALA A 298 -2.58 7.35 -0.17
C ALA A 298 -1.50 8.08 -0.97
N PRO A 299 -1.09 9.30 -0.53
CA PRO A 299 -0.10 10.09 -1.24
C PRO A 299 1.28 9.46 -1.16
N LEU A 300 2.02 9.53 -2.26
CA LEU A 300 3.40 9.05 -2.40
C LEU A 300 4.44 10.15 -2.15
N GLY A 301 4.00 11.37 -1.91
CA GLY A 301 4.87 12.49 -1.56
C GLY A 301 5.58 12.25 -0.21
N THR A 302 6.85 12.64 -0.13
CA THR A 302 7.69 12.54 1.07
C THR A 302 8.12 13.94 1.49
N ASP A 303 7.98 14.27 2.77
CA ASP A 303 8.43 15.54 3.33
C ASP A 303 9.93 15.53 3.64
N GLU A 304 10.52 16.69 3.84
CA GLU A 304 11.94 16.85 4.14
C GLU A 304 12.37 16.20 5.47
N ARG A 305 11.47 16.13 6.46
CA ARG A 305 11.73 15.49 7.75
C ARG A 305 11.87 13.98 7.58
N SER A 306 10.98 13.38 6.82
CA SER A 306 11.01 11.95 6.48
C SER A 306 12.28 11.60 5.67
N LEU A 307 12.65 12.44 4.71
CA LEU A 307 13.91 12.27 3.95
C LEU A 307 15.13 12.29 4.87
N ARG A 308 15.22 13.30 5.77
CA ARG A 308 16.34 13.39 6.73
C ARG A 308 16.40 12.18 7.66
N ARG A 309 15.24 11.66 8.10
CA ARG A 309 15.20 10.42 8.90
C ARG A 309 15.73 9.22 8.10
N ALA A 310 15.27 9.05 6.87
CA ALA A 310 15.69 7.96 5.99
C ALA A 310 17.20 7.99 5.68
N GLN A 311 17.79 9.17 5.55
CA GLN A 311 19.24 9.36 5.35
C GLN A 311 20.08 8.91 6.54
N ARG A 312 19.53 8.95 7.75
CA ARG A 312 20.23 8.54 8.98
C ARG A 312 20.17 7.03 9.23
N VAL A 313 19.41 6.30 8.44
CA VAL A 313 19.35 4.84 8.53
C VAL A 313 20.73 4.29 8.13
N ARG A 314 21.37 3.59 9.09
CA ARG A 314 22.66 2.96 8.85
C ARG A 314 22.47 1.70 8.05
N THR A 315 23.21 1.59 6.96
CA THR A 315 23.34 0.37 6.16
C THR A 315 24.77 -0.15 6.31
N TYR A 316 24.95 -1.44 6.15
CA TYR A 316 26.29 -2.01 6.02
C TYR A 316 26.84 -1.57 4.64
N ALA A 317 28.08 -1.10 4.61
CA ALA A 317 28.78 -0.72 3.40
C ALA A 317 29.25 -1.96 2.64
#